data_7ca18df67d1e3a49a53d5f3d0cdd3ee9
#
_entry.id   7ca18df67d1e3a49a53d5f3d0cdd3ee9
#
_cell.length_a   1.000
_cell.length_b   1.000
_cell.length_c   1.000
_cell.angle_alpha   90.00
_cell.angle_beta   90.00
_cell.angle_gamma   90.00
#
_symmetry.space_group_name_H-M   'P 1'
#
loop_
_entity.id
_entity.type
_entity.pdbx_description
1 polymer ?
#
loop_
_entity_poly.entity_id
_entity_poly.type
_entity_poly.pdbx_seq_one_letter_code
_entity_poly.pdbx_strand_id
1 'polypeptide(L)'
;MDIIKITSPQAVGSVKLKVTGRPKLILVNGHWNRLLHSFNMSPGKPKYEYWSYFLSYMGAFDAFIETAQAYFGDKNYQGKPFYADGSSLLGGDQSGNDRKIKGYQYAMQNIAEITKGVGNEKIYFISHSEGAAYAAGMAKALIEKGYKVGESVMLSADEGDEFTVEGNYPCYQITAGYIEEEEYLLSYISPIHPSTIKKPKRKFHIDPIVGDHRIQGVNRYGLYISFNTKFETVHGSTINVQIFNILKRLKRLKVIPRKLKGKTEYIIAGGNIIWHKIDNTVVVNKNIDIY
;
A
#
# COMPACT_ATOMS: atom_id res chain seq x y z
N MET A 1 31.22 -53.43 -53.23
CA MET A 1 31.75 -52.41 -52.29
C MET A 1 30.60 -51.48 -51.95
N ASP A 2 29.95 -51.78 -50.81
CA ASP A 2 28.79 -51.00 -50.38
C ASP A 2 29.25 -49.84 -49.50
N ILE A 3 28.88 -48.63 -49.90
CA ILE A 3 29.21 -47.42 -49.18
C ILE A 3 28.15 -47.22 -48.11
N ILE A 4 28.54 -47.44 -46.86
CA ILE A 4 27.71 -47.16 -45.70
C ILE A 4 27.65 -45.63 -45.53
N LYS A 5 26.48 -45.03 -45.81
CA LYS A 5 26.19 -43.63 -45.46
C LYS A 5 25.97 -43.54 -43.95
N ILE A 6 26.92 -42.93 -43.25
CA ILE A 6 26.76 -42.57 -41.85
C ILE A 6 25.89 -41.30 -41.83
N THR A 7 24.62 -41.42 -41.45
CA THR A 7 23.76 -40.31 -41.12
C THR A 7 24.19 -39.71 -39.80
N SER A 8 24.56 -38.44 -39.80
CA SER A 8 24.88 -37.70 -38.56
C SER A 8 23.71 -37.67 -37.60
N PRO A 9 23.95 -37.79 -36.28
CA PRO A 9 22.86 -37.71 -35.28
C PRO A 9 22.18 -36.34 -35.33
N GLN A 10 20.87 -36.35 -35.49
CA GLN A 10 20.06 -35.14 -35.37
C GLN A 10 20.28 -34.56 -33.97
N ALA A 11 20.62 -33.27 -33.96
CA ALA A 11 20.76 -32.51 -32.72
C ALA A 11 19.42 -32.60 -31.94
N VAL A 12 19.44 -33.26 -30.83
CA VAL A 12 18.33 -33.26 -29.88
C VAL A 12 18.19 -31.85 -29.36
N GLY A 13 17.19 -31.14 -29.87
CA GLY A 13 16.88 -29.80 -29.43
C GLY A 13 16.71 -29.79 -27.90
N SER A 14 17.51 -29.00 -27.21
CA SER A 14 17.38 -28.82 -25.78
C SER A 14 16.01 -28.19 -25.50
N VAL A 15 15.06 -28.97 -25.02
CA VAL A 15 13.81 -28.48 -24.49
C VAL A 15 14.18 -27.68 -23.24
N LYS A 16 14.28 -26.35 -23.36
CA LYS A 16 14.33 -25.48 -22.20
C LYS A 16 13.00 -25.63 -21.48
N LEU A 17 12.97 -26.43 -20.42
CA LEU A 17 11.88 -26.45 -19.49
C LEU A 17 11.65 -24.99 -19.01
N LYS A 18 10.58 -24.38 -19.46
CA LYS A 18 10.16 -23.05 -19.03
C LYS A 18 9.77 -23.22 -17.58
N VAL A 19 10.67 -22.87 -16.67
CA VAL A 19 10.33 -22.78 -15.25
C VAL A 19 9.27 -21.71 -15.14
N THR A 20 8.02 -22.13 -15.07
CA THR A 20 6.88 -21.22 -14.87
C THR A 20 6.96 -20.71 -13.43
N GLY A 21 7.47 -19.51 -13.26
CA GLY A 21 7.42 -18.80 -11.99
C GLY A 21 5.98 -18.49 -11.60
N ARG A 22 5.82 -18.04 -10.36
CA ARG A 22 4.54 -17.52 -9.84
C ARG A 22 4.75 -16.13 -9.26
N PRO A 23 3.81 -15.22 -9.45
CA PRO A 23 3.87 -13.91 -8.82
C PRO A 23 3.86 -14.05 -7.31
N LYS A 24 4.52 -13.13 -6.63
CA LYS A 24 4.63 -13.12 -5.17
C LYS A 24 4.08 -11.83 -4.59
N LEU A 25 3.32 -11.96 -3.52
CA LEU A 25 2.88 -10.84 -2.69
C LEU A 25 3.76 -10.76 -1.45
N ILE A 26 4.28 -9.56 -1.17
CA ILE A 26 5.05 -9.25 0.03
C ILE A 26 4.28 -8.23 0.85
N LEU A 27 4.09 -8.55 2.14
CA LEU A 27 3.50 -7.67 3.13
C LEU A 27 4.59 -7.21 4.09
N VAL A 28 4.74 -5.87 4.21
CA VAL A 28 5.76 -5.25 5.07
C VAL A 28 5.07 -4.46 6.17
N ASN A 29 5.21 -4.91 7.41
CA ASN A 29 4.59 -4.25 8.57
C ASN A 29 5.39 -3.02 9.04
N GLY A 30 4.69 -2.09 9.69
CA GLY A 30 5.28 -0.97 10.43
C GLY A 30 5.56 -1.32 11.89
N HIS A 31 5.50 -0.29 12.73
CA HIS A 31 5.79 -0.41 14.16
C HIS A 31 4.82 -1.35 14.87
N TRP A 32 5.36 -2.14 15.79
CA TRP A 32 4.61 -2.99 16.70
C TRP A 32 5.25 -2.94 18.10
N ASN A 33 4.43 -3.09 19.14
CA ASN A 33 4.91 -3.01 20.50
C ASN A 33 4.13 -3.97 21.41
N ARG A 34 4.85 -4.90 22.04
CA ARG A 34 4.24 -5.92 22.90
C ARG A 34 3.60 -5.35 24.15
N LEU A 35 4.17 -4.29 24.73
CA LEU A 35 3.63 -3.65 25.90
C LEU A 35 2.34 -2.89 25.57
N LEU A 36 2.35 -2.09 24.51
CA LEU A 36 1.19 -1.34 24.06
C LEU A 36 0.06 -2.25 23.57
N HIS A 37 0.39 -3.45 23.10
CA HIS A 37 -0.60 -4.46 22.74
C HIS A 37 -1.49 -4.86 23.93
N SER A 38 -0.94 -4.95 25.13
CA SER A 38 -1.71 -5.25 26.33
C SER A 38 -2.79 -4.22 26.63
N PHE A 39 -2.66 -3.02 26.07
CA PHE A 39 -3.64 -1.93 26.16
C PHE A 39 -4.46 -1.74 24.88
N ASN A 40 -4.41 -2.67 23.93
CA ASN A 40 -5.04 -2.59 22.60
C ASN A 40 -4.62 -1.36 21.76
N MET A 41 -3.43 -0.82 21.99
CA MET A 41 -2.91 0.37 21.32
C MET A 41 -1.95 0.06 20.15
N SER A 42 -1.51 -1.19 20.02
CA SER A 42 -0.56 -1.61 18.99
C SER A 42 -0.67 -3.11 18.72
N PRO A 43 -0.31 -3.60 17.52
CA PRO A 43 -0.03 -5.01 17.30
C PRO A 43 1.08 -5.50 18.24
N GLY A 44 0.93 -6.71 18.76
CA GLY A 44 1.88 -7.28 19.75
C GLY A 44 3.07 -8.00 19.14
N LYS A 45 3.01 -8.29 17.84
CA LYS A 45 4.02 -9.03 17.08
C LYS A 45 4.10 -8.56 15.63
N PRO A 46 5.27 -8.76 14.97
CA PRO A 46 5.46 -8.41 13.58
C PRO A 46 4.87 -9.44 12.60
N LYS A 47 5.06 -9.20 11.33
CA LYS A 47 4.76 -10.10 10.22
C LYS A 47 3.28 -10.49 10.16
N TYR A 48 2.97 -11.78 10.08
CA TYR A 48 1.59 -12.26 9.96
C TYR A 48 0.68 -11.72 11.08
N GLU A 49 1.13 -11.77 12.32
CA GLU A 49 0.34 -11.35 13.48
C GLU A 49 0.03 -9.85 13.48
N TYR A 50 0.91 -9.03 12.90
CA TYR A 50 0.65 -7.60 12.69
C TYR A 50 -0.58 -7.39 11.81
N TRP A 51 -0.61 -8.04 10.67
CA TRP A 51 -1.69 -7.91 9.70
C TRP A 51 -2.98 -8.53 10.22
N SER A 52 -2.90 -9.67 10.88
CA SER A 52 -4.06 -10.33 11.48
C SER A 52 -4.69 -9.48 12.61
N TYR A 53 -3.89 -8.74 13.36
CA TYR A 53 -4.40 -7.82 14.38
C TYR A 53 -5.38 -6.80 13.80
N PHE A 54 -5.00 -6.09 12.74
CA PHE A 54 -5.87 -5.11 12.10
C PHE A 54 -7.06 -5.73 11.37
N LEU A 55 -6.91 -6.92 10.83
CA LEU A 55 -7.93 -7.57 10.00
C LEU A 55 -8.82 -8.53 10.79
N SER A 56 -8.43 -8.97 11.99
CA SER A 56 -9.21 -9.91 12.80
C SER A 56 -10.55 -9.33 13.28
N TYR A 57 -10.60 -8.05 13.53
CA TYR A 57 -11.84 -7.34 13.89
C TYR A 57 -12.91 -7.38 12.80
N MET A 58 -12.53 -7.77 11.57
CA MET A 58 -13.40 -7.77 10.40
C MET A 58 -13.58 -9.15 9.76
N GLY A 59 -12.97 -10.21 10.32
CA GLY A 59 -13.01 -11.55 9.73
C GLY A 59 -12.41 -11.63 8.33
N ALA A 60 -11.50 -10.71 7.98
CA ALA A 60 -11.24 -10.34 6.60
C ALA A 60 -9.80 -10.60 6.12
N PHE A 61 -8.99 -11.39 6.86
CA PHE A 61 -7.58 -11.53 6.46
C PHE A 61 -7.43 -12.21 5.09
N ASP A 62 -8.09 -13.33 4.88
CA ASP A 62 -8.03 -14.03 3.59
C ASP A 62 -8.66 -13.18 2.49
N ALA A 63 -9.79 -12.54 2.76
CA ALA A 63 -10.43 -11.61 1.84
C ALA A 63 -9.55 -10.42 1.47
N PHE A 64 -8.74 -9.91 2.41
CA PHE A 64 -7.77 -8.85 2.12
C PHE A 64 -6.70 -9.32 1.13
N ILE A 65 -6.13 -10.50 1.36
CA ILE A 65 -5.12 -11.08 0.46
C ILE A 65 -5.70 -11.37 -0.92
N GLU A 66 -6.86 -12.01 -0.99
CA GLU A 66 -7.54 -12.34 -2.25
C GLU A 66 -7.89 -11.06 -3.04
N THR A 67 -8.41 -10.04 -2.35
CA THR A 67 -8.75 -8.76 -2.99
C THR A 67 -7.52 -8.03 -3.51
N ALA A 68 -6.43 -8.05 -2.75
CA ALA A 68 -5.15 -7.49 -3.18
C ALA A 68 -4.59 -8.21 -4.41
N GLN A 69 -4.60 -9.54 -4.41
CA GLN A 69 -4.15 -10.34 -5.55
C GLN A 69 -5.02 -10.09 -6.79
N ALA A 70 -6.34 -10.02 -6.62
CA ALA A 70 -7.27 -9.68 -7.70
C ALA A 70 -7.08 -8.24 -8.22
N TYR A 71 -6.69 -7.31 -7.34
CA TYR A 71 -6.37 -5.94 -7.72
C TYR A 71 -5.11 -5.87 -8.58
N PHE A 72 -4.04 -6.56 -8.20
CA PHE A 72 -2.80 -6.58 -8.98
C PHE A 72 -2.97 -7.29 -10.34
N GLY A 73 -4.01 -8.10 -10.49
CA GLY A 73 -4.45 -8.64 -11.78
C GLY A 73 -3.65 -9.84 -12.27
N ASP A 74 -2.71 -10.35 -11.51
CA ASP A 74 -2.01 -11.59 -11.79
C ASP A 74 -2.78 -12.79 -11.23
N LYS A 75 -2.47 -13.97 -11.73
CA LYS A 75 -3.08 -15.24 -11.33
C LYS A 75 -2.01 -16.19 -10.80
N ASN A 76 -2.44 -17.22 -10.11
CA ASN A 76 -1.56 -18.31 -9.63
C ASN A 76 -0.45 -17.82 -8.69
N TYR A 77 -0.78 -16.90 -7.78
CA TYR A 77 0.16 -16.46 -6.75
C TYR A 77 0.76 -17.66 -5.99
N GLN A 78 2.00 -17.47 -5.53
CA GLN A 78 2.56 -18.45 -4.57
C GLN A 78 1.73 -18.37 -3.30
N GLY A 79 1.28 -19.50 -2.79
CA GLY A 79 0.52 -19.69 -1.56
C GLY A 79 0.35 -18.46 -0.64
N LYS A 80 0.86 -18.58 0.59
CA LYS A 80 0.83 -17.45 1.55
C LYS A 80 1.77 -16.31 1.13
N PRO A 81 1.41 -15.04 1.41
CA PRO A 81 2.31 -13.91 1.21
C PRO A 81 3.63 -14.09 1.98
N PHE A 82 4.68 -13.46 1.46
CA PHE A 82 5.90 -13.28 2.22
C PHE A 82 5.74 -12.11 3.19
N TYR A 83 6.12 -12.28 4.45
CA TYR A 83 5.99 -11.26 5.48
C TYR A 83 7.37 -10.75 5.88
N ALA A 84 7.59 -9.44 5.74
CA ALA A 84 8.78 -8.76 6.20
C ALA A 84 8.46 -7.83 7.37
N ASP A 85 9.39 -7.72 8.31
CA ASP A 85 9.28 -6.81 9.44
C ASP A 85 10.03 -5.51 9.13
N GLY A 86 9.29 -4.44 8.91
CA GLY A 86 9.82 -3.11 8.63
C GLY A 86 10.04 -2.26 9.88
N SER A 87 9.74 -2.80 11.07
CA SER A 87 9.91 -2.08 12.33
C SER A 87 11.37 -2.00 12.77
N SER A 88 11.66 -1.07 13.66
CA SER A 88 12.94 -1.00 14.35
C SER A 88 12.90 -1.82 15.63
N LEU A 89 13.85 -2.75 15.78
CA LEU A 89 13.93 -3.66 16.93
C LEU A 89 14.06 -2.94 18.28
N LEU A 90 14.59 -1.71 18.29
CA LEU A 90 14.93 -0.97 19.51
C LEU A 90 14.05 0.26 19.75
N GLY A 91 12.97 0.45 18.98
CA GLY A 91 12.02 1.56 19.22
C GLY A 91 12.64 2.96 19.11
N GLY A 92 13.84 3.08 18.54
CA GLY A 92 14.48 4.37 18.29
C GLY A 92 13.88 5.03 17.06
N ASP A 93 13.75 6.33 17.13
CA ASP A 93 13.40 7.19 16.01
C ASP A 93 14.43 7.02 14.89
N GLN A 94 14.07 6.30 13.84
CA GLN A 94 14.91 6.07 12.68
C GLN A 94 14.27 6.74 11.50
N SER A 95 15.05 7.49 10.75
CA SER A 95 14.57 8.18 9.57
C SER A 95 14.04 7.20 8.51
N GLY A 96 13.11 7.67 7.71
CA GLY A 96 12.60 6.91 6.58
C GLY A 96 13.72 6.43 5.64
N ASN A 97 14.78 7.22 5.47
CA ASN A 97 15.94 6.81 4.68
C ASN A 97 16.72 5.65 5.33
N ASP A 98 16.93 5.65 6.65
CA ASP A 98 17.60 4.55 7.35
C ASP A 98 16.79 3.25 7.24
N ARG A 99 15.47 3.33 7.38
CA ARG A 99 14.55 2.18 7.17
C ARG A 99 14.65 1.65 5.75
N LYS A 100 14.71 2.52 4.76
CA LYS A 100 14.90 2.14 3.37
C LYS A 100 16.23 1.41 3.15
N ILE A 101 17.31 1.91 3.72
CA ILE A 101 18.64 1.25 3.67
C ILE A 101 18.57 -0.16 4.31
N LYS A 102 17.89 -0.29 5.45
CA LYS A 102 17.72 -1.60 6.10
C LYS A 102 16.88 -2.56 5.26
N GLY A 103 15.80 -2.09 4.65
CA GLY A 103 14.98 -2.89 3.74
C GLY A 103 15.78 -3.38 2.53
N TYR A 104 16.65 -2.54 1.98
CA TYR A 104 17.58 -2.91 0.92
C TYR A 104 18.54 -4.01 1.38
N GLN A 105 19.21 -3.82 2.51
CA GLN A 105 20.15 -4.79 3.07
C GLN A 105 19.47 -6.13 3.38
N TYR A 106 18.30 -6.09 3.99
CA TYR A 106 17.51 -7.28 4.27
C TYR A 106 17.20 -8.07 3.00
N ALA A 107 16.72 -7.38 1.95
CA ALA A 107 16.41 -8.04 0.69
C ALA A 107 17.64 -8.63 0.02
N MET A 108 18.79 -7.95 0.08
CA MET A 108 20.06 -8.47 -0.43
C MET A 108 20.52 -9.74 0.29
N GLN A 109 20.39 -9.77 1.62
CA GLN A 109 20.76 -10.92 2.45
C GLN A 109 19.81 -12.11 2.27
N ASN A 110 18.55 -11.85 2.02
CA ASN A 110 17.49 -12.87 1.94
C ASN A 110 16.95 -13.07 0.52
N ILE A 111 17.70 -12.66 -0.49
CA ILE A 111 17.24 -12.64 -1.89
C ILE A 111 16.72 -13.99 -2.35
N ALA A 112 17.41 -15.08 -2.03
CA ALA A 112 17.04 -16.42 -2.43
C ALA A 112 15.68 -16.87 -1.85
N GLU A 113 15.41 -16.54 -0.59
CA GLU A 113 14.15 -16.84 0.07
C GLU A 113 13.00 -15.99 -0.49
N ILE A 114 13.23 -14.68 -0.61
CA ILE A 114 12.24 -13.74 -1.12
C ILE A 114 11.82 -14.11 -2.54
N THR A 115 12.78 -14.50 -3.39
CA THR A 115 12.52 -14.75 -4.81
C THR A 115 12.28 -16.21 -5.16
N LYS A 116 12.30 -17.10 -4.16
CA LYS A 116 12.03 -18.53 -4.37
C LYS A 116 10.72 -18.74 -5.14
N GLY A 117 10.80 -19.39 -6.28
CA GLY A 117 9.67 -19.72 -7.14
C GLY A 117 9.07 -18.56 -7.95
N VAL A 118 9.65 -17.36 -7.91
CA VAL A 118 9.16 -16.21 -8.70
C VAL A 118 9.51 -16.36 -10.19
N GLY A 119 10.71 -16.85 -10.51
CA GLY A 119 11.16 -16.92 -11.91
C GLY A 119 11.12 -15.55 -12.60
N ASN A 120 10.38 -15.46 -13.70
CA ASN A 120 10.20 -14.22 -14.46
C ASN A 120 8.94 -13.42 -14.10
N GLU A 121 8.19 -13.88 -13.11
CA GLU A 121 6.95 -13.24 -12.66
C GLU A 121 7.21 -11.99 -11.82
N LYS A 122 6.15 -11.28 -11.51
CA LYS A 122 6.22 -10.01 -10.76
C LYS A 122 6.14 -10.23 -9.25
N ILE A 123 6.75 -9.31 -8.53
CA ILE A 123 6.65 -9.19 -7.08
C ILE A 123 5.86 -7.93 -6.77
N TYR A 124 4.87 -8.04 -5.88
CA TYR A 124 4.00 -6.95 -5.46
C TYR A 124 4.18 -6.68 -3.98
N PHE A 125 4.05 -5.41 -3.60
CA PHE A 125 4.21 -4.98 -2.22
C PHE A 125 2.93 -4.35 -1.67
N ILE A 126 2.60 -4.67 -0.44
CA ILE A 126 1.71 -3.91 0.42
C ILE A 126 2.49 -3.61 1.70
N SER A 127 2.57 -2.36 2.07
CA SER A 127 3.27 -1.93 3.26
C SER A 127 2.40 -0.99 4.09
N HIS A 128 2.65 -0.92 5.39
CA HIS A 128 1.92 -0.06 6.31
C HIS A 128 2.88 0.71 7.21
N SER A 129 2.55 1.99 7.46
CA SER A 129 3.32 2.85 8.38
C SER A 129 4.79 2.92 7.97
N GLU A 130 5.72 2.85 8.90
CA GLU A 130 7.18 2.79 8.71
C GLU A 130 7.65 1.70 7.73
N GLY A 131 6.86 0.63 7.57
CA GLY A 131 7.13 -0.44 6.62
C GLY A 131 7.16 0.03 5.16
N ALA A 132 6.64 1.21 4.86
CA ALA A 132 6.66 1.77 3.51
C ALA A 132 8.08 2.07 3.03
N ALA A 133 8.89 2.72 3.84
CA ALA A 133 10.29 3.00 3.54
C ALA A 133 11.11 1.70 3.40
N TYR A 134 10.88 0.75 4.29
CA TYR A 134 11.53 -0.56 4.23
C TYR A 134 11.18 -1.32 2.94
N ALA A 135 9.90 -1.33 2.53
CA ALA A 135 9.44 -1.93 1.28
C ALA A 135 10.07 -1.27 0.04
N ALA A 136 10.24 0.07 0.07
CA ALA A 136 10.94 0.78 -1.00
C ALA A 136 12.39 0.32 -1.15
N GLY A 137 13.08 0.10 -0.04
CA GLY A 137 14.43 -0.47 -0.04
C GLY A 137 14.49 -1.89 -0.57
N MET A 138 13.57 -2.76 -0.14
CA MET A 138 13.45 -4.13 -0.67
C MET A 138 13.20 -4.13 -2.18
N ALA A 139 12.28 -3.29 -2.66
CA ALA A 139 11.97 -3.18 -4.07
C ALA A 139 13.19 -2.76 -4.91
N LYS A 140 13.97 -1.77 -4.42
CA LYS A 140 15.23 -1.35 -5.04
C LYS A 140 16.20 -2.51 -5.19
N ALA A 141 16.45 -3.26 -4.12
CA ALA A 141 17.36 -4.42 -4.14
C ALA A 141 16.91 -5.48 -5.14
N LEU A 142 15.63 -5.79 -5.19
CA LEU A 142 15.07 -6.76 -6.13
C LEU A 142 15.24 -6.33 -7.58
N ILE A 143 14.99 -5.05 -7.88
CA ILE A 143 15.16 -4.50 -9.22
C ILE A 143 16.63 -4.55 -9.66
N GLU A 144 17.57 -4.19 -8.79
CA GLU A 144 19.00 -4.26 -9.06
C GLU A 144 19.48 -5.71 -9.30
N LYS A 145 18.79 -6.69 -8.72
CA LYS A 145 19.02 -8.12 -8.99
C LYS A 145 18.27 -8.67 -10.20
N GLY A 146 17.61 -7.80 -10.97
CA GLY A 146 16.92 -8.17 -12.21
C GLY A 146 15.51 -8.72 -12.04
N TYR A 147 14.93 -8.67 -10.83
CA TYR A 147 13.55 -9.08 -10.61
C TYR A 147 12.56 -7.97 -10.96
N LYS A 148 11.36 -8.35 -11.34
CA LYS A 148 10.31 -7.41 -11.76
C LYS A 148 9.42 -7.06 -10.56
N VAL A 149 9.43 -5.79 -10.17
CA VAL A 149 8.44 -5.25 -9.25
C VAL A 149 7.22 -4.82 -10.06
N GLY A 150 6.07 -5.37 -9.73
CA GLY A 150 4.82 -5.08 -10.43
C GLY A 150 4.18 -3.79 -9.97
N GLU A 151 3.96 -3.68 -8.68
CA GLU A 151 3.34 -2.50 -8.04
C GLU A 151 3.57 -2.53 -6.54
N SER A 152 3.53 -1.35 -5.90
CA SER A 152 3.57 -1.18 -4.44
C SER A 152 2.42 -0.30 -3.97
N VAL A 153 1.71 -0.74 -2.93
CA VAL A 153 0.67 0.03 -2.23
C VAL A 153 1.13 0.28 -0.80
N MET A 154 1.35 1.54 -0.47
CA MET A 154 1.84 2.00 0.82
C MET A 154 0.68 2.60 1.61
N LEU A 155 0.27 1.91 2.67
CA LEU A 155 -0.88 2.24 3.51
C LEU A 155 -0.41 3.06 4.71
N SER A 156 -0.97 4.24 4.93
CA SER A 156 -0.59 5.17 6.02
C SER A 156 0.92 5.25 6.18
N ALA A 157 1.65 5.47 5.07
CA ALA A 157 3.10 5.53 5.09
C ALA A 157 3.58 6.68 5.96
N ASP A 158 4.36 6.36 6.98
CA ASP A 158 5.03 7.32 7.85
C ASP A 158 6.35 7.80 7.25
N GLU A 159 6.86 8.95 7.70
CA GLU A 159 8.14 9.51 7.25
C GLU A 159 8.27 9.67 5.73
N GLY A 160 7.15 9.94 5.04
CA GLY A 160 7.08 9.92 3.58
C GLY A 160 7.96 10.96 2.88
N ASP A 161 8.33 12.03 3.53
CA ASP A 161 9.24 13.09 3.03
C ASP A 161 10.73 12.75 3.22
N GLU A 162 11.05 11.71 4.00
CA GLU A 162 12.42 11.31 4.31
C GLU A 162 12.99 10.24 3.37
N PHE A 163 12.16 9.69 2.48
CA PHE A 163 12.63 8.71 1.52
C PHE A 163 11.99 8.88 0.14
N THR A 164 12.62 8.28 -0.85
CA THR A 164 12.14 8.27 -2.24
C THR A 164 11.94 6.85 -2.72
N VAL A 165 10.98 6.66 -3.63
CA VAL A 165 10.81 5.39 -4.34
C VAL A 165 11.63 5.43 -5.62
N GLU A 166 12.51 4.46 -5.79
CA GLU A 166 13.35 4.30 -6.96
C GLU A 166 12.83 3.14 -7.83
N GLY A 167 12.93 3.30 -9.13
CA GLY A 167 12.50 2.30 -10.09
C GLY A 167 11.28 2.73 -10.91
N ASN A 168 11.01 1.98 -11.97
CA ASN A 168 9.93 2.29 -12.91
C ASN A 168 8.75 1.33 -12.71
N TYR A 169 8.18 1.34 -11.51
CA TYR A 169 6.98 0.57 -11.19
C TYR A 169 5.90 1.46 -10.57
N PRO A 170 4.62 1.14 -10.74
CA PRO A 170 3.53 1.86 -10.08
C PRO A 170 3.66 1.79 -8.56
N CYS A 171 3.60 2.95 -7.91
CA CYS A 171 3.61 3.03 -6.45
C CYS A 171 2.57 4.04 -5.98
N TYR A 172 1.79 3.66 -4.96
CA TYR A 172 0.69 4.46 -4.43
C TYR A 172 0.82 4.61 -2.93
N GLN A 173 0.79 5.85 -2.46
CA GLN A 173 0.69 6.20 -1.04
C GLN A 173 -0.77 6.46 -0.71
N ILE A 174 -1.32 5.67 0.20
CA ILE A 174 -2.69 5.80 0.68
C ILE A 174 -2.65 6.38 2.10
N THR A 175 -3.27 7.52 2.29
CA THR A 175 -3.34 8.18 3.60
C THR A 175 -4.79 8.26 4.03
N ALA A 176 -5.09 7.82 5.24
CA ALA A 176 -6.41 7.97 5.83
C ALA A 176 -6.63 9.38 6.40
N GLY A 177 -7.88 9.72 6.60
CA GLY A 177 -8.29 10.92 7.30
C GLY A 177 -9.65 10.73 7.92
N TYR A 178 -10.04 11.65 8.77
CA TYR A 178 -11.36 11.69 9.40
C TYR A 178 -11.99 13.07 9.21
N ILE A 179 -13.32 13.12 9.29
CA ILE A 179 -14.08 14.38 9.23
C ILE A 179 -14.56 14.71 10.63
N GLU A 180 -14.17 15.86 11.11
CA GLU A 180 -14.71 16.47 12.30
C GLU A 180 -15.88 17.39 11.91
N GLU A 181 -17.05 17.12 12.49
CA GLU A 181 -18.19 18.01 12.38
C GLU A 181 -18.17 18.96 13.59
N GLU A 182 -18.01 20.26 13.34
CA GLU A 182 -18.21 21.26 14.39
C GLU A 182 -19.70 21.26 14.77
N GLU A 183 -20.03 20.61 15.87
CA GLU A 183 -21.36 20.73 16.46
C GLU A 183 -21.56 22.17 16.90
N TYR A 184 -22.50 22.85 16.30
CA TYR A 184 -22.93 24.13 16.83
C TYR A 184 -23.69 23.90 18.14
N LEU A 185 -23.04 24.13 19.25
CA LEU A 185 -23.62 24.09 20.60
C LEU A 185 -24.84 25.04 20.73
N LEU A 186 -25.03 25.96 19.80
CA LEU A 186 -26.14 26.92 19.74
C LEU A 186 -27.47 26.34 19.26
N SER A 187 -27.50 25.15 18.67
CA SER A 187 -28.76 24.54 18.24
C SER A 187 -29.62 24.04 19.41
N TYR A 188 -29.03 23.85 20.58
CA TYR A 188 -29.73 23.38 21.78
C TYR A 188 -30.28 24.48 22.67
N ILE A 189 -29.89 25.73 22.48
CA ILE A 189 -30.19 26.82 23.46
C ILE A 189 -31.19 27.83 22.90
N SER A 190 -31.56 27.82 21.65
CA SER A 190 -32.46 28.86 21.11
C SER A 190 -33.59 28.29 20.27
N PRO A 191 -34.86 28.56 20.59
CA PRO A 191 -36.01 28.18 19.78
C PRO A 191 -36.20 29.09 18.56
N ILE A 192 -35.18 29.75 18.07
CA ILE A 192 -35.27 30.77 17.00
C ILE A 192 -35.10 30.09 15.64
N HIS A 193 -36.14 30.17 14.86
CA HIS A 193 -36.33 29.90 13.42
C HIS A 193 -35.41 28.88 12.72
N PRO A 194 -35.99 27.84 12.09
CA PRO A 194 -35.26 26.78 11.38
C PRO A 194 -34.42 27.25 10.17
N SER A 195 -34.66 28.46 9.68
CA SER A 195 -33.98 29.01 8.51
C SER A 195 -32.57 29.56 8.76
N THR A 196 -32.13 29.62 10.04
CA THR A 196 -30.80 30.11 10.42
C THR A 196 -29.81 29.03 10.85
N ILE A 197 -30.16 27.76 10.72
CA ILE A 197 -29.23 26.65 10.99
C ILE A 197 -28.18 26.66 9.89
N LYS A 198 -27.04 27.28 10.16
CA LYS A 198 -25.86 27.15 9.30
C LYS A 198 -25.49 25.68 9.28
N LYS A 199 -25.32 25.10 8.08
CA LYS A 199 -24.83 23.74 7.93
C LYS A 199 -23.56 23.56 8.74
N PRO A 200 -23.38 22.49 9.52
CA PRO A 200 -22.17 22.26 10.29
C PRO A 200 -20.96 22.34 9.36
N LYS A 201 -19.93 23.05 9.81
CA LYS A 201 -18.68 23.09 9.08
C LYS A 201 -17.99 21.74 9.27
N ARG A 202 -17.71 21.09 8.15
CA ARG A 202 -16.93 19.87 8.13
C ARG A 202 -15.48 20.18 7.86
N LYS A 203 -14.61 19.72 8.75
CA LYS A 203 -13.17 19.86 8.60
C LYS A 203 -12.55 18.48 8.41
N PHE A 204 -11.78 18.34 7.33
CA PHE A 204 -11.05 17.12 7.06
C PHE A 204 -9.69 17.18 7.75
N HIS A 205 -9.37 16.15 8.52
CA HIS A 205 -8.09 15.97 9.18
C HIS A 205 -7.40 14.74 8.60
N ILE A 206 -6.15 14.90 8.22
CA ILE A 206 -5.29 13.78 7.82
C ILE A 206 -4.85 13.02 9.08
N ASP A 207 -4.58 11.75 8.95
CA ASP A 207 -3.93 10.93 9.97
C ASP A 207 -2.71 11.68 10.55
N PRO A 208 -2.71 12.01 11.85
CA PRO A 208 -1.69 12.85 12.46
C PRO A 208 -0.31 12.17 12.51
N ILE A 209 -0.24 10.84 12.45
CA ILE A 209 1.04 10.10 12.40
C ILE A 209 1.68 10.30 11.04
N VAL A 210 0.87 10.24 9.96
CA VAL A 210 1.35 10.41 8.59
C VAL A 210 1.54 11.88 8.22
N GLY A 211 0.73 12.77 8.79
CA GLY A 211 0.77 14.18 8.47
C GLY A 211 0.68 14.49 6.97
N ASP A 212 1.36 15.53 6.53
CA ASP A 212 1.48 15.91 5.11
C ASP A 212 2.79 15.36 4.46
N HIS A 213 3.34 14.30 5.02
CA HIS A 213 4.57 13.66 4.55
C HIS A 213 4.33 12.93 3.24
N ARG A 214 4.91 13.45 2.16
CA ARG A 214 4.72 12.92 0.80
C ARG A 214 5.97 12.21 0.32
N ILE A 215 5.79 10.99 -0.13
CA ILE A 215 6.87 10.23 -0.75
C ILE A 215 7.12 10.78 -2.15
N GLN A 216 8.34 11.18 -2.42
CA GLN A 216 8.73 11.70 -3.73
C GLN A 216 8.59 10.62 -4.82
N GLY A 217 7.94 10.97 -5.92
CA GLY A 217 7.75 10.09 -7.07
C GLY A 217 6.56 9.13 -6.95
N VAL A 218 5.76 9.25 -5.90
CA VAL A 218 4.61 8.39 -5.63
C VAL A 218 3.29 9.15 -5.76
N ASN A 219 2.28 8.51 -6.32
CA ASN A 219 0.91 9.07 -6.32
C ASN A 219 0.29 8.91 -4.94
N ARG A 220 -0.14 10.02 -4.33
CA ARG A 220 -0.78 10.04 -3.02
C ARG A 220 -2.29 10.18 -3.13
N TYR A 221 -3.00 9.40 -2.34
CA TYR A 221 -4.45 9.44 -2.19
C TYR A 221 -4.83 9.60 -0.72
N GLY A 222 -5.55 10.66 -0.41
CA GLY A 222 -6.24 10.79 0.85
C GLY A 222 -7.54 9.97 0.79
N LEU A 223 -7.64 8.92 1.59
CA LEU A 223 -8.86 8.13 1.69
C LEU A 223 -9.58 8.40 3.00
N TYR A 224 -10.83 8.80 2.88
CA TYR A 224 -11.78 8.81 3.97
C TYR A 224 -12.65 7.55 3.87
N ILE A 225 -12.27 6.51 4.61
CA ILE A 225 -12.84 5.17 4.38
C ILE A 225 -14.12 4.95 5.16
N SER A 226 -14.31 5.60 6.31
CA SER A 226 -15.45 5.34 7.18
C SER A 226 -15.91 6.59 7.92
N PHE A 227 -17.22 6.77 7.99
CA PHE A 227 -17.85 7.80 8.83
C PHE A 227 -17.59 7.60 10.33
N ASN A 228 -17.14 6.41 10.74
CA ASN A 228 -16.81 6.06 12.12
C ASN A 228 -15.31 6.09 12.41
N THR A 229 -14.48 6.54 11.47
CA THR A 229 -13.04 6.67 11.70
C THR A 229 -12.81 7.80 12.70
N LYS A 230 -12.16 7.48 13.81
CA LYS A 230 -11.77 8.42 14.86
C LYS A 230 -10.27 8.65 14.82
N PHE A 231 -9.83 9.68 15.54
CA PHE A 231 -8.42 9.98 15.73
C PHE A 231 -7.59 8.75 16.13
N GLU A 232 -8.08 7.94 17.09
CA GLU A 232 -7.35 6.79 17.63
C GLU A 232 -7.25 5.61 16.64
N THR A 233 -8.13 5.55 15.65
CA THR A 233 -8.21 4.41 14.72
C THR A 233 -7.82 4.75 13.28
N VAL A 234 -7.57 6.03 13.00
CA VAL A 234 -7.36 6.51 11.63
C VAL A 234 -6.14 5.86 10.98
N HIS A 235 -5.05 5.70 11.72
CA HIS A 235 -3.79 5.16 11.19
C HIS A 235 -3.93 3.73 10.65
N GLY A 236 -4.62 2.86 11.39
CA GLY A 236 -4.86 1.49 10.97
C GLY A 236 -6.00 1.31 9.96
N SER A 237 -6.82 2.34 9.74
CA SER A 237 -8.03 2.25 8.90
C SER A 237 -7.73 1.98 7.43
N THR A 238 -6.50 2.25 6.98
CA THR A 238 -6.04 1.94 5.62
C THR A 238 -5.82 0.45 5.38
N ILE A 239 -5.71 -0.37 6.43
CA ILE A 239 -5.63 -1.83 6.30
C ILE A 239 -7.06 -2.37 6.10
N ASN A 240 -7.60 -2.20 4.91
CA ASN A 240 -8.98 -2.52 4.59
C ASN A 240 -9.11 -3.02 3.14
N VAL A 241 -9.96 -4.04 2.93
CA VAL A 241 -10.24 -4.61 1.60
C VAL A 241 -10.77 -3.60 0.60
N GLN A 242 -11.53 -2.61 1.05
CA GLN A 242 -12.16 -1.60 0.20
C GLN A 242 -11.13 -0.75 -0.56
N ILE A 243 -9.92 -0.59 -0.02
CA ILE A 243 -8.85 0.17 -0.67
C ILE A 243 -8.55 -0.36 -2.07
N PHE A 244 -8.41 -1.67 -2.21
CA PHE A 244 -8.11 -2.27 -3.51
C PHE A 244 -9.26 -2.14 -4.49
N ASN A 245 -10.51 -2.19 -4.02
CA ASN A 245 -11.68 -1.94 -4.84
C ASN A 245 -11.71 -0.49 -5.33
N ILE A 246 -11.43 0.46 -4.45
CA ILE A 246 -11.33 1.88 -4.77
C ILE A 246 -10.22 2.12 -5.80
N LEU A 247 -9.00 1.62 -5.55
CA LEU A 247 -7.87 1.77 -6.48
C LEU A 247 -8.16 1.15 -7.85
N LYS A 248 -8.79 -0.04 -7.88
CA LYS A 248 -9.22 -0.70 -9.11
C LYS A 248 -10.22 0.16 -9.89
N ARG A 249 -11.16 0.77 -9.20
CA ARG A 249 -12.14 1.67 -9.79
C ARG A 249 -11.49 2.93 -10.35
N LEU A 250 -10.61 3.57 -9.58
CA LEU A 250 -9.86 4.75 -10.02
C LEU A 250 -9.03 4.47 -11.28
N LYS A 251 -8.33 3.33 -11.33
CA LYS A 251 -7.59 2.90 -12.53
C LYS A 251 -8.52 2.75 -13.75
N ARG A 252 -9.70 2.15 -13.57
CA ARG A 252 -10.67 1.96 -14.64
C ARG A 252 -11.21 3.29 -15.16
N LEU A 253 -11.47 4.24 -14.29
CA LEU A 253 -11.94 5.58 -14.63
C LEU A 253 -10.83 6.46 -15.23
N LYS A 254 -9.59 5.94 -15.36
CA LYS A 254 -8.41 6.68 -15.82
C LYS A 254 -8.12 7.94 -14.98
N VAL A 255 -8.60 7.98 -13.77
CA VAL A 255 -8.33 9.06 -12.81
C VAL A 255 -6.91 8.93 -12.26
N ILE A 256 -6.38 7.72 -12.21
CA ILE A 256 -5.00 7.41 -11.82
C ILE A 256 -4.13 7.43 -13.08
N PRO A 257 -3.17 8.34 -13.21
CA PRO A 257 -2.24 8.31 -14.32
C PRO A 257 -1.37 7.06 -14.25
N ARG A 258 -1.17 6.40 -15.38
CA ARG A 258 -0.33 5.20 -15.48
C ARG A 258 1.16 5.47 -15.23
N LYS A 259 1.60 6.72 -15.34
CA LYS A 259 2.99 7.14 -15.11
C LYS A 259 3.06 7.96 -13.85
N LEU A 260 3.93 7.55 -12.97
CA LEU A 260 4.33 8.23 -11.74
C LEU A 260 5.05 9.55 -12.11
N LYS A 261 4.32 10.55 -12.47
CA LYS A 261 4.84 11.91 -12.50
C LYS A 261 4.03 12.71 -11.51
N GLY A 262 4.45 12.62 -10.23
CA GLY A 262 4.21 13.66 -9.46
C GLY A 262 3.27 13.76 -8.34
N LYS A 263 2.59 14.76 -8.26
CA LYS A 263 2.04 15.49 -7.13
C LYS A 263 0.50 15.46 -7.11
N THR A 264 -0.09 14.40 -7.68
CA THR A 264 -1.55 14.28 -7.70
C THR A 264 -2.04 13.70 -6.38
N GLU A 265 -2.94 14.39 -5.74
CA GLU A 265 -3.62 13.97 -4.53
C GLU A 265 -5.12 13.95 -4.74
N TYR A 266 -5.75 12.84 -4.36
CA TYR A 266 -7.21 12.71 -4.37
C TYR A 266 -7.69 12.51 -2.94
N ILE A 267 -8.72 13.25 -2.55
CA ILE A 267 -9.44 13.02 -1.30
C ILE A 267 -10.76 12.38 -1.65
N ILE A 268 -10.98 11.20 -1.10
CA ILE A 268 -12.13 10.36 -1.39
C ILE A 268 -12.95 10.21 -0.11
N ALA A 269 -14.20 10.63 -0.16
CA ALA A 269 -15.12 10.48 0.96
C ALA A 269 -16.45 9.93 0.49
N GLY A 270 -17.00 8.97 1.26
CA GLY A 270 -18.29 8.36 0.94
C GLY A 270 -18.35 7.77 -0.46
N GLY A 271 -17.22 7.26 -0.97
CA GLY A 271 -17.14 6.71 -2.31
C GLY A 271 -17.00 7.73 -3.43
N ASN A 272 -16.96 9.01 -3.12
CA ASN A 272 -16.83 10.08 -4.10
C ASN A 272 -15.48 10.78 -3.99
N ILE A 273 -14.89 11.15 -5.13
CA ILE A 273 -13.74 12.06 -5.15
C ILE A 273 -14.27 13.46 -4.84
N ILE A 274 -13.92 13.99 -3.66
CA ILE A 274 -14.30 15.33 -3.25
C ILE A 274 -13.26 16.37 -3.64
N TRP A 275 -12.01 15.96 -3.71
CA TRP A 275 -10.91 16.85 -4.02
C TRP A 275 -9.89 16.15 -4.90
N HIS A 276 -9.27 16.90 -5.79
CA HIS A 276 -7.99 16.48 -6.33
C HIS A 276 -7.05 17.69 -6.41
N LYS A 277 -5.80 17.45 -6.08
CA LYS A 277 -4.74 18.45 -6.11
C LYS A 277 -3.65 17.97 -7.06
N ILE A 278 -3.33 18.79 -8.04
CA ILE A 278 -2.25 18.54 -8.99
C ILE A 278 -1.24 19.68 -8.79
N ASP A 279 0.00 19.35 -8.51
CA ASP A 279 1.11 20.32 -8.38
C ASP A 279 0.79 21.53 -7.49
N ASN A 280 0.18 21.29 -6.31
CA ASN A 280 -0.30 22.29 -5.37
C ASN A 280 -1.48 23.17 -5.85
N THR A 281 -2.01 22.93 -7.02
CA THR A 281 -3.21 23.60 -7.50
C THR A 281 -4.43 22.76 -7.13
N VAL A 282 -5.36 23.33 -6.37
CA VAL A 282 -6.66 22.70 -6.08
C VAL A 282 -7.49 22.76 -7.35
N VAL A 283 -7.66 21.64 -8.01
CA VAL A 283 -8.48 21.55 -9.22
C VAL A 283 -9.73 20.78 -8.88
N VAL A 284 -10.80 21.51 -8.71
CA VAL A 284 -12.21 21.10 -8.86
C VAL A 284 -12.75 20.03 -7.91
N ASN A 285 -13.81 20.43 -7.23
CA ASN A 285 -14.80 19.56 -6.63
C ASN A 285 -15.48 18.72 -7.75
N LYS A 286 -15.01 17.51 -8.00
CA LYS A 286 -15.67 16.56 -8.91
C LYS A 286 -16.31 15.48 -8.07
N ASN A 287 -17.62 15.54 -7.92
CA ASN A 287 -18.38 14.41 -7.43
C ASN A 287 -18.30 13.28 -8.47
N ILE A 288 -17.23 12.49 -8.40
CA ILE A 288 -17.08 11.28 -9.20
C ILE A 288 -17.41 10.12 -8.27
N ASP A 289 -18.53 9.49 -8.53
CA ASP A 289 -18.93 8.29 -7.83
C ASP A 289 -17.97 7.15 -8.17
N ILE A 290 -17.37 6.54 -7.15
CA ILE A 290 -16.42 5.44 -7.26
C ILE A 290 -16.97 4.10 -6.74
N TYR A 291 -18.25 4.03 -6.37
CA TYR A 291 -18.94 2.76 -6.02
C TYR A 291 -19.57 2.07 -7.21
#